data_45fc350f624bcc95740e5b51f67feade
#
_entry.id   45fc350f624bcc95740e5b51f67feade
#
_cell.length_a   1.000
_cell.length_b   1.000
_cell.length_c   1.000
_cell.angle_alpha   90.00
_cell.angle_beta   90.00
_cell.angle_gamma   90.00
#
_symmetry.space_group_name_H-M   'P 1'
#
loop_
_entity.id
_entity.type
_entity.pdbx_description
1 polymer ?
#
loop_
_entity_poly.entity_id
_entity_poly.type
_entity_poly.pdbx_seq_one_letter_code
_entity_poly.pdbx_strand_id
1 'polypeptide(L)'
;GCKTFGRSLDRNALICERKIIMEDKKIIFSGVQPSGNLTLGNYLGAIKNWVDIQKDYNCIYSMMDLHTITVRQTPADIRRRTLEVLALYIACGINPEETILFIQSHNPAHAELGWVLNCYTYMGELQRMTQFKDKSARHAENINAGLFTYPVLMAADILLYQADVVPVGVDQKQHLELTRDIANRFNGIYG
;
A
#
# COMPACT_ATOMS: atom_id res chain seq x y z
N GLY A 1 33.31 15.81 -35.62
CA GLY A 1 32.78 14.47 -35.83
C GLY A 1 32.38 13.91 -34.48
N CYS A 2 31.11 14.11 -34.07
CA CYS A 2 30.54 13.51 -32.85
C CYS A 2 30.03 12.12 -33.23
N LYS A 3 30.71 11.07 -32.77
CA LYS A 3 30.20 9.69 -32.92
C LYS A 3 29.14 9.46 -31.86
N THR A 4 27.90 9.45 -32.30
CA THR A 4 26.74 8.98 -31.53
C THR A 4 26.92 7.50 -31.20
N PHE A 5 27.14 7.20 -29.92
CA PHE A 5 27.04 5.85 -29.37
C PHE A 5 25.54 5.51 -29.24
N GLY A 6 24.95 5.04 -30.31
CA GLY A 6 23.66 4.36 -30.29
C GLY A 6 23.83 2.95 -29.75
N ARG A 7 23.85 2.76 -28.43
CA ARG A 7 23.50 1.46 -27.84
C ARG A 7 21.99 1.43 -27.77
N SER A 8 21.37 0.71 -28.68
CA SER A 8 20.05 0.14 -28.51
C SER A 8 20.08 -0.63 -27.19
N LEU A 9 19.52 -0.03 -26.15
CA LEU A 9 19.16 -0.77 -24.93
C LEU A 9 18.08 -1.76 -25.38
N ASP A 10 18.49 -3.00 -25.53
CA ASP A 10 17.57 -4.10 -25.76
C ASP A 10 16.61 -4.15 -24.57
N ARG A 11 15.38 -3.68 -24.78
CA ARG A 11 14.33 -3.69 -23.73
C ARG A 11 14.05 -5.10 -23.22
N ASN A 12 14.43 -6.12 -23.97
CA ASN A 12 14.32 -7.51 -23.58
C ASN A 12 15.45 -7.98 -22.64
N ALA A 13 16.58 -7.27 -22.57
CA ALA A 13 17.68 -7.62 -21.67
C ALA A 13 17.51 -7.12 -20.24
N LEU A 14 16.49 -6.26 -19.98
CA LEU A 14 16.16 -5.74 -18.63
C LEU A 14 14.99 -6.48 -17.96
N ILE A 15 14.35 -7.39 -18.65
CA ILE A 15 13.45 -8.37 -18.05
C ILE A 15 14.33 -9.52 -17.57
N CYS A 16 15.00 -9.29 -16.44
CA CYS A 16 15.50 -10.39 -15.62
C CYS A 16 14.26 -11.17 -15.18
N GLU A 17 13.99 -12.26 -15.86
CA GLU A 17 12.83 -13.14 -15.67
C GLU A 17 12.90 -13.85 -14.30
N ARG A 18 12.87 -13.11 -13.22
CA ARG A 18 12.39 -13.65 -11.97
C ARG A 18 10.91 -13.40 -11.94
N LYS A 19 10.11 -14.37 -12.35
CA LYS A 19 8.67 -14.39 -12.05
C LYS A 19 8.53 -14.49 -10.53
N ILE A 20 8.54 -13.35 -9.86
CA ILE A 20 8.22 -13.26 -8.42
C ILE A 20 6.73 -13.61 -8.23
N ILE A 21 5.90 -13.34 -9.24
CA ILE A 21 4.47 -13.67 -9.26
C ILE A 21 4.27 -14.99 -10.00
N MET A 22 3.72 -15.99 -9.32
CA MET A 22 3.32 -17.28 -9.87
C MET A 22 1.83 -17.26 -10.21
N GLU A 23 1.47 -17.66 -11.43
CA GLU A 23 0.09 -17.57 -11.97
C GLU A 23 -0.95 -18.39 -11.17
N ASP A 24 -0.51 -19.45 -10.49
CA ASP A 24 -1.34 -20.37 -9.72
C ASP A 24 -1.54 -19.96 -8.25
N LYS A 25 -0.82 -18.94 -7.77
CA LYS A 25 -0.91 -18.47 -6.39
C LYS A 25 -1.73 -17.20 -6.26
N LYS A 26 -2.56 -17.13 -5.21
CA LYS A 26 -3.30 -15.92 -4.85
C LYS A 26 -2.37 -14.77 -4.46
N ILE A 27 -2.79 -13.56 -4.76
CA ILE A 27 -2.06 -12.34 -4.44
C ILE A 27 -2.47 -11.85 -3.04
N ILE A 28 -1.48 -11.68 -2.17
CA ILE A 28 -1.64 -10.97 -0.90
C ILE A 28 -1.04 -9.58 -1.02
N PHE A 29 -1.81 -8.56 -0.64
CA PHE A 29 -1.32 -7.20 -0.47
C PHE A 29 -1.45 -6.77 0.98
N SER A 30 -0.39 -6.21 1.54
CA SER A 30 -0.41 -5.60 2.86
C SER A 30 0.71 -4.56 3.00
N GLY A 31 0.70 -3.82 4.11
CA GLY A 31 1.74 -2.84 4.38
C GLY A 31 1.60 -2.18 5.74
N VAL A 32 2.66 -1.53 6.17
CA VAL A 32 2.72 -0.79 7.43
C VAL A 32 3.09 0.66 7.17
N GLN A 33 2.43 1.56 7.88
CA GLN A 33 2.78 2.98 7.87
C GLN A 33 4.06 3.20 8.68
N PRO A 34 5.08 3.90 8.11
CA PRO A 34 6.29 4.27 8.84
C PRO A 34 6.05 5.48 9.78
N SER A 35 5.01 5.41 10.62
CA SER A 35 4.56 6.52 11.48
C SER A 35 5.16 6.53 12.88
N GLY A 36 5.95 5.51 13.23
CA GLY A 36 6.58 5.35 14.54
C GLY A 36 7.46 4.11 14.60
N ASN A 37 7.95 3.79 15.79
CA ASN A 37 8.68 2.54 16.01
C ASN A 37 7.73 1.35 15.89
N LEU A 38 8.12 0.32 15.15
CA LEU A 38 7.40 -0.94 15.15
C LEU A 38 7.43 -1.56 16.54
N THR A 39 6.25 -1.94 17.01
CA THR A 39 6.08 -2.57 18.32
C THR A 39 6.07 -4.09 18.20
N LEU A 40 6.23 -4.79 19.32
CA LEU A 40 6.03 -6.24 19.38
C LEU A 40 4.64 -6.65 18.87
N GLY A 41 3.61 -5.79 19.10
CA GLY A 41 2.26 -6.01 18.58
C GLY A 41 2.19 -5.99 17.06
N ASN A 42 2.93 -5.09 16.39
CA ASN A 42 3.01 -5.08 14.93
C ASN A 42 3.70 -6.34 14.39
N TYR A 43 4.78 -6.80 15.06
CA TYR A 43 5.46 -8.04 14.69
C TYR A 43 4.54 -9.24 14.82
N LEU A 44 3.96 -9.47 16.00
CA LEU A 44 3.10 -10.63 16.25
C LEU A 44 1.78 -10.59 15.48
N GLY A 45 1.21 -9.41 15.31
CA GLY A 45 -0.10 -9.24 14.66
C GLY A 45 -0.06 -9.27 13.13
N ALA A 46 1.08 -8.94 12.52
CA ALA A 46 1.20 -8.84 11.06
C ALA A 46 2.46 -9.54 10.54
N ILE A 47 3.66 -9.06 10.84
CA ILE A 47 4.90 -9.44 10.16
C ILE A 47 5.19 -10.94 10.30
N LYS A 48 4.97 -11.51 11.48
CA LYS A 48 5.16 -12.95 11.71
C LYS A 48 4.28 -13.77 10.78
N ASN A 49 2.99 -13.41 10.65
CA ASN A 49 2.08 -14.12 9.75
C ASN A 49 2.53 -13.99 8.29
N TRP A 50 3.06 -12.82 7.89
CA TRP A 50 3.57 -12.62 6.52
C TRP A 50 4.77 -13.52 6.21
N VAL A 51 5.67 -13.71 7.18
CA VAL A 51 6.81 -14.64 7.05
C VAL A 51 6.32 -16.08 6.86
N ASP A 52 5.31 -16.48 7.62
CA ASP A 52 4.77 -17.85 7.56
C ASP A 52 4.11 -18.16 6.22
N ILE A 53 3.40 -17.20 5.62
CA ILE A 53 2.59 -17.40 4.41
C ILE A 53 3.32 -17.06 3.10
N GLN A 54 4.51 -16.44 3.14
CA GLN A 54 5.19 -15.96 1.92
C GLN A 54 5.50 -17.07 0.90
N LYS A 55 5.57 -18.33 1.32
CA LYS A 55 5.81 -19.47 0.43
C LYS A 55 4.55 -19.92 -0.32
N ASP A 56 3.38 -19.63 0.24
CA ASP A 56 2.09 -20.14 -0.28
C ASP A 56 1.37 -19.15 -1.17
N TYR A 57 1.78 -17.87 -1.15
CA TYR A 57 1.13 -16.77 -1.83
C TYR A 57 2.12 -15.92 -2.64
N ASN A 58 1.60 -15.18 -3.61
CA ASN A 58 2.31 -14.06 -4.23
C ASN A 58 2.20 -12.86 -3.30
N CYS A 59 3.23 -12.60 -2.52
CA CYS A 59 3.20 -11.57 -1.48
C CYS A 59 3.73 -10.23 -1.99
N ILE A 60 2.94 -9.18 -1.75
CA ILE A 60 3.26 -7.78 -2.07
C ILE A 60 3.14 -6.98 -0.79
N TYR A 61 4.26 -6.52 -0.25
CA TYR A 61 4.30 -5.73 0.99
C TYR A 61 4.91 -4.36 0.76
N SER A 62 4.22 -3.32 1.21
CA SER A 62 4.60 -1.94 0.98
C SER A 62 4.84 -1.18 2.29
N MET A 63 5.80 -0.26 2.26
CA MET A 63 5.95 0.79 3.24
C MET A 63 5.01 1.94 2.83
N MET A 64 3.94 2.15 3.61
CA MET A 64 2.79 3.00 3.28
C MET A 64 3.05 4.47 3.67
N ASP A 65 4.02 5.11 3.02
CA ASP A 65 4.47 6.46 3.33
C ASP A 65 3.46 7.55 2.93
N LEU A 66 2.68 7.37 1.86
CA LEU A 66 1.63 8.32 1.48
C LEU A 66 0.50 8.38 2.54
N HIS A 67 0.18 7.27 3.19
CA HIS A 67 -0.77 7.29 4.32
C HIS A 67 -0.19 8.02 5.54
N THR A 68 1.12 7.97 5.72
CA THR A 68 1.80 8.59 6.87
C THR A 68 1.73 10.10 6.81
N ILE A 69 1.74 10.72 5.64
CA ILE A 69 1.67 12.18 5.48
C ILE A 69 0.29 12.79 5.74
N THR A 70 -0.74 11.98 5.98
CA THR A 70 -2.04 12.47 6.47
C THR A 70 -1.93 13.17 7.84
N VAL A 71 -0.86 12.87 8.58
CA VAL A 71 -0.42 13.59 9.77
C VAL A 71 0.95 14.21 9.46
N ARG A 72 1.19 15.45 9.88
CA ARG A 72 2.44 16.15 9.60
C ARG A 72 3.64 15.37 10.11
N GLN A 73 4.61 15.18 9.24
CA GLN A 73 5.89 14.51 9.49
C GLN A 73 7.05 15.39 9.05
N THR A 74 8.21 15.25 9.68
CA THR A 74 9.43 15.83 9.10
C THR A 74 9.95 14.95 7.95
N PRO A 75 10.39 15.53 6.81
CA PRO A 75 10.87 14.74 5.67
C PRO A 75 12.04 13.80 6.01
N ALA A 76 12.91 14.21 6.93
CA ALA A 76 14.04 13.38 7.36
C ALA A 76 13.56 12.14 8.15
N ASP A 77 12.57 12.33 9.05
CA ASP A 77 12.03 11.24 9.86
C ASP A 77 11.27 10.22 9.01
N ILE A 78 10.44 10.69 8.07
CA ILE A 78 9.71 9.78 7.19
C ILE A 78 10.67 8.89 6.39
N ARG A 79 11.71 9.49 5.78
CA ARG A 79 12.73 8.75 5.02
C ARG A 79 13.44 7.71 5.88
N ARG A 80 13.90 8.10 7.07
CA ARG A 80 14.58 7.20 7.99
C ARG A 80 13.67 6.05 8.41
N ARG A 81 12.44 6.36 8.87
CA ARG A 81 11.48 5.34 9.33
C ARG A 81 11.04 4.38 8.22
N THR A 82 10.89 4.87 6.99
CA THR A 82 10.57 4.02 5.83
C THR A 82 11.65 2.98 5.59
N LEU A 83 12.92 3.37 5.66
CA LEU A 83 14.04 2.44 5.52
C LEU A 83 14.19 1.51 6.74
N GLU A 84 13.91 1.99 7.94
CA GLU A 84 13.87 1.17 9.16
C GLU A 84 12.79 0.08 9.08
N VAL A 85 11.58 0.42 8.59
CA VAL A 85 10.50 -0.57 8.38
C VAL A 85 10.91 -1.62 7.36
N LEU A 86 11.51 -1.22 6.24
CA LEU A 86 12.02 -2.16 5.23
C LEU A 86 13.08 -3.09 5.81
N ALA A 87 14.04 -2.54 6.54
CA ALA A 87 15.10 -3.32 7.19
C ALA A 87 14.52 -4.32 8.21
N LEU A 88 13.50 -3.91 8.97
CA LEU A 88 12.81 -4.77 9.92
C LEU A 88 12.04 -5.90 9.23
N TYR A 89 11.40 -5.66 8.09
CA TYR A 89 10.75 -6.73 7.33
C TYR A 89 11.75 -7.83 6.97
N ILE A 90 12.89 -7.44 6.42
CA ILE A 90 13.97 -8.37 6.02
C ILE A 90 14.54 -9.08 7.26
N ALA A 91 14.83 -8.34 8.35
CA ALA A 91 15.36 -8.88 9.58
C ALA A 91 14.39 -9.87 10.27
N CYS A 92 13.08 -9.68 10.11
CA CYS A 92 12.06 -10.59 10.61
C CYS A 92 11.85 -11.84 9.76
N GLY A 93 12.49 -11.93 8.57
CA GLY A 93 12.45 -13.12 7.73
C GLY A 93 11.62 -12.99 6.45
N ILE A 94 11.17 -11.79 6.09
CA ILE A 94 10.59 -11.56 4.76
C ILE A 94 11.71 -11.67 3.72
N ASN A 95 11.55 -12.62 2.79
CA ASN A 95 12.54 -12.88 1.74
C ASN A 95 12.27 -11.99 0.52
N PRO A 96 13.17 -11.02 0.19
CA PRO A 96 12.97 -10.13 -0.96
C PRO A 96 13.15 -10.84 -2.32
N GLU A 97 13.65 -12.08 -2.34
CA GLU A 97 13.75 -12.88 -3.55
C GLU A 97 12.43 -13.57 -3.92
N GLU A 98 11.53 -13.74 -2.94
CA GLU A 98 10.23 -14.41 -3.10
C GLU A 98 9.05 -13.44 -2.94
N THR A 99 9.30 -12.24 -2.39
CA THR A 99 8.27 -11.25 -2.02
C THR A 99 8.57 -9.91 -2.67
N ILE A 100 7.56 -9.26 -3.21
CA ILE A 100 7.69 -7.89 -3.71
C ILE A 100 7.66 -6.93 -2.53
N LEU A 101 8.76 -6.21 -2.33
CA LEU A 101 8.88 -5.15 -1.32
C LEU A 101 9.11 -3.81 -2.00
N PHE A 102 8.32 -2.79 -1.63
CA PHE A 102 8.49 -1.46 -2.22
C PHE A 102 7.98 -0.34 -1.29
N ILE A 103 8.36 0.89 -1.60
CA ILE A 103 7.86 2.10 -0.95
C ILE A 103 6.69 2.62 -1.79
N GLN A 104 5.53 2.84 -1.17
CA GLN A 104 4.28 3.21 -1.86
C GLN A 104 4.45 4.43 -2.78
N SER A 105 5.12 5.49 -2.32
CA SER A 105 5.33 6.70 -3.13
C SER A 105 6.25 6.50 -4.34
N HIS A 106 7.00 5.39 -4.41
CA HIS A 106 7.84 5.08 -5.57
C HIS A 106 7.03 4.53 -6.76
N ASN A 107 5.77 4.16 -6.54
CA ASN A 107 4.83 3.84 -7.61
C ASN A 107 3.71 4.89 -7.67
N PRO A 108 3.77 5.87 -8.59
CA PRO A 108 2.79 6.96 -8.67
C PRO A 108 1.37 6.48 -8.98
N ALA A 109 1.19 5.27 -9.52
CA ALA A 109 -0.10 4.71 -9.84
C ALA A 109 -1.04 4.60 -8.61
N HIS A 110 -0.50 4.48 -7.40
CA HIS A 110 -1.30 4.53 -6.16
C HIS A 110 -2.06 5.86 -6.02
N ALA A 111 -1.35 6.98 -6.18
CA ALA A 111 -1.95 8.31 -6.09
C ALA A 111 -2.87 8.60 -7.29
N GLU A 112 -2.49 8.17 -8.49
CA GLU A 112 -3.27 8.34 -9.71
C GLU A 112 -4.60 7.59 -9.63
N LEU A 113 -4.57 6.29 -9.31
CA LEU A 113 -5.78 5.49 -9.11
C LEU A 113 -6.60 6.02 -7.93
N GLY A 114 -5.95 6.44 -6.84
CA GLY A 114 -6.60 7.07 -5.69
C GLY A 114 -7.39 8.30 -6.09
N TRP A 115 -6.86 9.15 -6.97
CA TRP A 115 -7.59 10.29 -7.51
C TRP A 115 -8.80 9.86 -8.35
N VAL A 116 -8.62 8.91 -9.26
CA VAL A 116 -9.72 8.39 -10.07
C VAL A 116 -10.83 7.87 -9.15
N LEU A 117 -10.51 7.00 -8.20
CA LEU A 117 -11.50 6.41 -7.29
C LEU A 117 -12.18 7.43 -6.37
N ASN A 118 -11.50 8.54 -6.01
CA ASN A 118 -12.13 9.66 -5.29
C ASN A 118 -13.34 10.23 -6.06
N CYS A 119 -13.28 10.26 -7.41
CA CYS A 119 -14.38 10.73 -8.24
C CYS A 119 -15.58 9.76 -8.23
N TYR A 120 -15.40 8.54 -7.75
CA TYR A 120 -16.45 7.51 -7.64
C TYR A 120 -16.81 7.17 -6.19
N THR A 121 -16.31 7.93 -5.21
CA THR A 121 -16.58 7.74 -3.79
C THR A 121 -17.48 8.85 -3.27
N TYR A 122 -18.56 8.49 -2.57
CA TYR A 122 -19.49 9.49 -2.05
C TYR A 122 -19.03 10.04 -0.70
N MET A 123 -19.18 11.36 -0.53
CA MET A 123 -18.86 12.07 0.71
C MET A 123 -19.52 11.43 1.95
N GLY A 124 -20.79 11.02 1.82
CA GLY A 124 -21.52 10.37 2.91
C GLY A 124 -20.96 9.03 3.34
N GLU A 125 -20.27 8.30 2.46
CA GLU A 125 -19.58 7.05 2.80
C GLU A 125 -18.35 7.35 3.66
N LEU A 126 -17.54 8.32 3.26
CA LEU A 126 -16.36 8.76 4.00
C LEU A 126 -16.72 9.37 5.37
N GLN A 127 -17.79 10.14 5.46
CA GLN A 127 -18.27 10.73 6.73
C GLN A 127 -18.68 9.66 7.77
N ARG A 128 -19.12 8.48 7.32
CA ARG A 128 -19.51 7.38 8.20
C ARG A 128 -18.34 6.54 8.71
N MET A 129 -17.13 6.74 8.16
CA MET A 129 -15.95 5.99 8.56
C MET A 129 -15.59 6.26 10.02
N THR A 130 -15.56 5.21 10.84
CA THR A 130 -15.24 5.32 12.27
C THR A 130 -13.82 5.81 12.51
N GLN A 131 -12.87 5.31 11.71
CA GLN A 131 -11.46 5.73 11.78
C GLN A 131 -11.27 7.22 11.47
N PHE A 132 -12.09 7.82 10.60
CA PHE A 132 -12.06 9.27 10.38
C PHE A 132 -12.46 10.03 11.64
N LYS A 133 -13.53 9.61 12.32
CA LYS A 133 -14.00 10.23 13.56
C LYS A 133 -12.94 10.15 14.66
N ASP A 134 -12.33 8.98 14.84
CA ASP A 134 -11.30 8.76 15.87
C ASP A 134 -10.03 9.57 15.59
N LYS A 135 -9.56 9.58 14.34
CA LYS A 135 -8.36 10.34 13.95
C LYS A 135 -8.60 11.85 14.00
N SER A 136 -9.78 12.32 13.58
CA SER A 136 -10.15 13.74 13.68
C SER A 136 -10.21 14.22 15.14
N ALA A 137 -10.68 13.39 16.06
CA ALA A 137 -10.69 13.71 17.49
C ALA A 137 -9.26 13.80 18.08
N ARG A 138 -8.34 12.94 17.61
CA ARG A 138 -6.93 12.93 18.07
C ARG A 138 -6.09 14.05 17.47
N HIS A 139 -6.45 14.55 16.30
CA HIS A 139 -5.70 15.55 15.51
C HIS A 139 -6.56 16.76 15.17
N ALA A 140 -7.37 17.21 16.11
CA ALA A 140 -8.37 18.28 15.92
C ALA A 140 -7.79 19.58 15.30
N GLU A 141 -6.50 19.87 15.56
CA GLU A 141 -5.82 21.05 15.02
C GLU A 141 -5.38 20.91 13.55
N ASN A 142 -5.42 19.69 12.97
CA ASN A 142 -4.92 19.42 11.63
C ASN A 142 -5.80 18.42 10.88
N ILE A 143 -7.08 18.66 10.81
CA ILE A 143 -8.00 17.88 9.99
C ILE A 143 -7.86 18.35 8.55
N ASN A 144 -7.16 17.54 7.74
CA ASN A 144 -6.93 17.85 6.33
C ASN A 144 -7.69 16.90 5.40
N ALA A 145 -7.77 17.24 4.11
CA ALA A 145 -8.48 16.45 3.11
C ALA A 145 -7.92 15.01 3.01
N GLY A 146 -6.60 14.82 3.13
CA GLY A 146 -6.00 13.49 3.10
C GLY A 146 -6.46 12.59 4.25
N LEU A 147 -6.67 13.16 5.45
CA LEU A 147 -7.23 12.42 6.58
C LEU A 147 -8.68 11.96 6.32
N PHE A 148 -9.42 12.70 5.50
CA PHE A 148 -10.78 12.34 5.10
C PHE A 148 -10.81 11.32 3.97
N THR A 149 -9.89 11.45 2.99
CA THR A 149 -9.92 10.64 1.74
C THR A 149 -8.95 9.46 1.73
N TYR A 150 -8.09 9.28 2.75
CA TYR A 150 -7.16 8.14 2.77
C TYR A 150 -7.81 6.76 2.61
N PRO A 151 -9.09 6.51 2.99
CA PRO A 151 -9.71 5.22 2.72
C PRO A 151 -9.83 4.91 1.23
N VAL A 152 -9.93 5.95 0.39
CA VAL A 152 -9.94 5.80 -1.07
C VAL A 152 -8.54 5.48 -1.61
N LEU A 153 -7.50 6.08 -1.04
CA LEU A 153 -6.11 5.70 -1.34
C LEU A 153 -5.85 4.24 -0.95
N MET A 154 -6.36 3.80 0.20
CA MET A 154 -6.26 2.39 0.60
C MET A 154 -7.01 1.45 -0.37
N ALA A 155 -8.17 1.87 -0.89
CA ALA A 155 -8.87 1.13 -1.92
C ALA A 155 -8.03 1.03 -3.21
N ALA A 156 -7.37 2.13 -3.62
CA ALA A 156 -6.46 2.14 -4.75
C ALA A 156 -5.27 1.20 -4.54
N ASP A 157 -4.67 1.20 -3.35
CA ASP A 157 -3.56 0.32 -3.00
C ASP A 157 -3.91 -1.17 -3.22
N ILE A 158 -5.11 -1.55 -2.83
CA ILE A 158 -5.61 -2.93 -2.94
C ILE A 158 -5.96 -3.29 -4.39
N LEU A 159 -6.73 -2.42 -5.05
CA LEU A 159 -7.27 -2.69 -6.38
C LEU A 159 -6.20 -2.63 -7.47
N LEU A 160 -5.15 -1.83 -7.29
CA LEU A 160 -4.03 -1.70 -8.22
C LEU A 160 -3.35 -3.03 -8.50
N TYR A 161 -3.27 -3.89 -7.51
CA TYR A 161 -2.62 -5.21 -7.61
C TYR A 161 -3.62 -6.36 -7.72
N GLN A 162 -4.92 -6.08 -7.80
CA GLN A 162 -5.97 -7.09 -7.85
C GLN A 162 -5.82 -8.13 -6.72
N ALA A 163 -5.56 -7.64 -5.50
CA ALA A 163 -5.27 -8.49 -4.36
C ALA A 163 -6.45 -9.40 -4.00
N ASP A 164 -6.21 -10.71 -3.92
CA ASP A 164 -7.19 -11.71 -3.48
C ASP A 164 -7.38 -11.69 -1.97
N VAL A 165 -6.30 -11.38 -1.24
CA VAL A 165 -6.27 -11.42 0.22
C VAL A 165 -5.60 -10.16 0.76
N VAL A 166 -6.25 -9.51 1.71
CA VAL A 166 -5.72 -8.35 2.42
C VAL A 166 -5.82 -8.62 3.93
N PRO A 167 -4.73 -9.09 4.57
CA PRO A 167 -4.73 -9.35 6.01
C PRO A 167 -4.75 -8.02 6.76
N VAL A 168 -5.83 -7.76 7.47
CA VAL A 168 -6.04 -6.53 8.25
C VAL A 168 -6.64 -6.84 9.62
N GLY A 169 -6.43 -5.94 10.56
CA GLY A 169 -7.14 -5.97 11.85
C GLY A 169 -8.64 -5.71 11.70
N VAL A 170 -9.42 -6.09 12.70
CA VAL A 170 -10.88 -5.93 12.72
C VAL A 170 -11.30 -4.46 12.53
N ASP A 171 -10.50 -3.53 13.03
CA ASP A 171 -10.69 -2.08 12.91
C ASP A 171 -10.62 -1.57 11.45
N GLN A 172 -10.02 -2.35 10.54
CA GLN A 172 -9.90 -2.02 9.11
C GLN A 172 -11.00 -2.66 8.23
N LYS A 173 -11.91 -3.43 8.82
CA LYS A 173 -12.97 -4.11 8.07
C LYS A 173 -13.83 -3.14 7.24
N GLN A 174 -14.18 -1.99 7.82
CA GLN A 174 -14.97 -0.96 7.14
C GLN A 174 -14.27 -0.38 5.89
N HIS A 175 -12.94 -0.33 5.88
CA HIS A 175 -12.17 0.09 4.70
C HIS A 175 -12.26 -0.94 3.57
N LEU A 176 -12.26 -2.24 3.89
CA LEU A 176 -12.42 -3.30 2.89
C LEU A 176 -13.84 -3.31 2.31
N GLU A 177 -14.85 -3.03 3.13
CA GLU A 177 -16.24 -2.87 2.67
C GLU A 177 -16.33 -1.68 1.69
N LEU A 178 -15.78 -0.52 2.05
CA LEU A 178 -15.72 0.64 1.16
C LEU A 178 -14.98 0.33 -0.15
N THR A 179 -13.86 -0.42 -0.08
CA THR A 179 -13.11 -0.84 -1.27
C THR A 179 -13.99 -1.65 -2.23
N ARG A 180 -14.78 -2.60 -1.71
CA ARG A 180 -15.72 -3.40 -2.52
C ARG A 180 -16.82 -2.54 -3.12
N ASP A 181 -17.37 -1.61 -2.36
CA ASP A 181 -18.43 -0.70 -2.82
C ASP A 181 -17.94 0.18 -3.97
N ILE A 182 -16.73 0.73 -3.85
CA ILE A 182 -16.09 1.53 -4.91
C ILE A 182 -15.86 0.67 -6.17
N ALA A 183 -15.29 -0.53 -6.01
CA ALA A 183 -15.02 -1.45 -7.12
C ALA A 183 -16.32 -1.85 -7.84
N ASN A 184 -17.35 -2.23 -7.09
CA ASN A 184 -18.66 -2.60 -7.65
C ASN A 184 -19.31 -1.43 -8.40
N ARG A 185 -19.22 -0.23 -7.85
CA ARG A 185 -19.74 0.99 -8.50
C ARG A 185 -19.00 1.29 -9.79
N PHE A 186 -17.69 1.24 -9.78
CA PHE A 186 -16.87 1.48 -10.96
C PHE A 186 -17.18 0.45 -12.05
N ASN A 187 -17.20 -0.83 -11.72
CA ASN A 187 -17.52 -1.92 -12.65
C ASN A 187 -18.97 -1.83 -13.16
N GLY A 188 -19.91 -1.39 -12.33
CA GLY A 188 -21.29 -1.18 -12.75
C GLY A 188 -21.48 -0.07 -13.78
N ILE A 189 -20.50 0.84 -13.91
CA ILE A 189 -20.52 1.94 -14.88
C ILE A 189 -19.76 1.56 -16.15
N TYR A 190 -18.64 0.84 -16.04
CA TYR A 190 -17.67 0.64 -17.12
C TYR A 190 -17.41 -0.83 -17.46
N GLY A 191 -17.86 -1.77 -16.66
CA GLY A 191 -17.63 -3.21 -16.81
C GLY A 191 -18.63 -3.96 -17.66
#